data_31974ac01e018ed311da2728d457c765
#
_entry.id   31974ac01e018ed311da2728d457c765
#
_cell.length_a   1.000
_cell.length_b   1.000
_cell.length_c   1.000
_cell.angle_alpha   90.00
_cell.angle_beta   90.00
_cell.angle_gamma   90.00
#
_symmetry.space_group_name_H-M   'P 1'
#
loop_
_entity.id
_entity.type
_entity.pdbx_description
1 polymer ?
#
loop_
_entity_poly.entity_id
_entity_poly.type
_entity_poly.pdbx_seq_one_letter_code
_entity_poly.pdbx_strand_id
1 'polypeptide(L)'
;LAPVAWETGENRWFSVLPQEDEVVVESDIQVYFSGRDWKGAGTAIPVFSLRTEDDFGVGEFYDLRKMVDWAAATGQSILQLLPINDTTMLHTWEDSYPYNPNSTFALHPQFLHLPAVGVKVDDEYKALQAELNALEQIDYERVNNLKNELLRKAFAKTFKKLSATEKYQKFV
;
A
#
# COMPACT_ATOMS: atom_id res chain seq x y z
N LEU A 1 -15.83 5.47 -5.01
CA LEU A 1 -17.03 5.08 -5.77
C LEU A 1 -16.55 4.64 -7.14
N ALA A 2 -16.85 3.39 -7.53
CA ALA A 2 -16.58 2.95 -8.89
C ALA A 2 -17.38 3.81 -9.87
N PRO A 3 -16.81 4.22 -11.00
CA PRO A 3 -17.56 4.96 -12.00
C PRO A 3 -18.76 4.13 -12.45
N VAL A 4 -19.92 4.76 -12.49
CA VAL A 4 -21.12 4.13 -13.04
C VAL A 4 -20.83 3.85 -14.51
N ALA A 5 -20.92 2.57 -14.89
CA ALA A 5 -20.76 2.20 -16.28
C ALA A 5 -22.13 2.19 -16.94
N TRP A 6 -22.25 2.94 -18.00
CA TRP A 6 -23.41 2.94 -18.86
C TRP A 6 -23.22 1.95 -19.99
N GLU A 7 -24.28 1.27 -20.33
CA GLU A 7 -24.34 0.44 -21.53
C GLU A 7 -24.08 1.32 -22.77
N THR A 8 -23.33 0.78 -23.73
CA THR A 8 -23.10 1.45 -25.02
C THR A 8 -24.08 0.94 -26.06
N GLY A 9 -24.59 1.86 -26.83
CA GLY A 9 -25.59 1.58 -27.87
C GLY A 9 -26.75 2.58 -27.80
N GLU A 10 -27.76 2.35 -28.61
CA GLU A 10 -28.99 3.15 -28.58
C GLU A 10 -29.83 2.80 -27.34
N ASN A 11 -30.59 3.77 -26.86
CA ASN A 11 -31.51 3.54 -25.74
C ASN A 11 -32.55 2.46 -26.15
N ARG A 12 -32.80 1.54 -25.23
CA ARG A 12 -33.87 0.58 -25.39
C ARG A 12 -35.17 1.17 -24.93
N TRP A 13 -36.18 0.98 -25.76
CA TRP A 13 -37.51 1.45 -25.48
C TRP A 13 -38.42 0.25 -25.28
N PHE A 14 -39.10 0.19 -24.14
CA PHE A 14 -40.14 -0.78 -23.87
C PHE A 14 -41.47 -0.06 -23.88
N SER A 15 -42.43 -0.58 -24.67
CA SER A 15 -43.77 -0.09 -24.65
C SER A 15 -44.64 -1.15 -23.98
N VAL A 16 -45.02 -0.92 -22.76
CA VAL A 16 -45.94 -1.78 -22.04
C VAL A 16 -47.32 -1.09 -22.07
N LEU A 17 -48.26 -1.69 -22.77
CA LEU A 17 -49.65 -1.32 -22.62
C LEU A 17 -50.19 -2.11 -21.43
N PRO A 18 -50.55 -1.42 -20.32
CA PRO A 18 -51.02 -2.13 -19.15
C PRO A 18 -52.37 -2.74 -19.44
N GLN A 19 -52.43 -4.05 -19.52
CA GLN A 19 -53.65 -4.81 -19.36
C GLN A 19 -53.66 -5.39 -17.95
N GLU A 20 -54.82 -5.36 -17.31
CA GLU A 20 -54.96 -5.92 -15.96
C GLU A 20 -54.57 -7.42 -16.03
N ASP A 21 -53.69 -7.84 -15.12
CA ASP A 21 -53.18 -9.21 -14.95
C ASP A 21 -52.13 -9.73 -15.97
N GLU A 22 -51.49 -8.88 -16.75
CA GLU A 22 -50.37 -9.30 -17.60
C GLU A 22 -48.99 -8.90 -16.99
N VAL A 23 -48.08 -9.89 -16.97
CA VAL A 23 -46.65 -9.67 -16.63
C VAL A 23 -45.86 -9.80 -17.91
N VAL A 24 -45.21 -8.70 -18.32
CA VAL A 24 -44.30 -8.76 -19.48
C VAL A 24 -42.91 -9.15 -18.97
N VAL A 25 -42.36 -10.25 -19.43
CA VAL A 25 -41.01 -10.70 -19.15
C VAL A 25 -40.18 -10.54 -20.42
N GLU A 26 -39.20 -9.63 -20.38
CA GLU A 26 -38.20 -9.47 -21.42
C GLU A 26 -37.00 -10.34 -21.09
N SER A 27 -36.64 -11.27 -21.94
CA SER A 27 -35.48 -12.13 -21.81
C SER A 27 -34.52 -11.94 -22.98
N ASP A 28 -33.30 -12.44 -22.87
CA ASP A 28 -32.27 -12.40 -23.91
C ASP A 28 -31.72 -11.00 -24.24
N ILE A 29 -31.78 -10.09 -23.29
CA ILE A 29 -31.15 -8.76 -23.44
C ILE A 29 -29.64 -8.90 -23.29
N GLN A 30 -28.90 -8.73 -24.37
CA GLN A 30 -27.47 -8.58 -24.35
C GLN A 30 -27.09 -7.14 -23.93
N VAL A 31 -26.31 -7.03 -22.85
CA VAL A 31 -25.80 -5.74 -22.34
C VAL A 31 -24.38 -5.55 -22.84
N TYR A 32 -24.13 -4.46 -23.54
CA TYR A 32 -22.80 -4.14 -24.09
C TYR A 32 -22.17 -2.98 -23.36
N PHE A 33 -20.95 -3.21 -22.85
CA PHE A 33 -20.12 -2.18 -22.24
C PHE A 33 -18.87 -2.00 -23.09
N SER A 34 -18.74 -0.87 -23.78
CA SER A 34 -17.51 -0.56 -24.53
C SER A 34 -16.36 -0.24 -23.57
N GLY A 35 -15.16 -0.65 -23.95
CA GLY A 35 -13.94 -0.28 -23.22
C GLY A 35 -13.64 -1.11 -21.98
N ARG A 36 -14.31 -2.24 -21.77
CA ARG A 36 -14.07 -3.14 -20.62
C ARG A 36 -13.31 -4.42 -20.95
N ASP A 37 -12.75 -4.53 -22.13
CA ASP A 37 -11.96 -5.70 -22.53
C ASP A 37 -10.51 -5.66 -22.01
N TRP A 38 -10.24 -4.76 -21.04
CA TRP A 38 -8.93 -4.72 -20.42
C TRP A 38 -8.69 -5.99 -19.62
N LYS A 39 -7.61 -6.70 -19.98
CA LYS A 39 -7.11 -7.86 -19.27
C LYS A 39 -5.73 -7.57 -18.75
N GLY A 40 -5.49 -7.89 -17.51
CA GLY A 40 -4.18 -7.69 -16.88
C GLY A 40 -3.89 -8.78 -15.88
N ALA A 41 -2.62 -9.08 -15.71
CA ALA A 41 -2.12 -9.91 -14.62
C ALA A 41 -1.51 -9.02 -13.54
N GLY A 42 -1.52 -9.48 -12.30
CA GLY A 42 -0.94 -8.76 -11.19
C GLY A 42 -0.63 -9.65 -10.01
N THR A 43 0.14 -9.10 -9.08
CA THR A 43 0.50 -9.75 -7.82
C THR A 43 -0.06 -8.96 -6.65
N ALA A 44 -0.69 -9.65 -5.69
CA ALA A 44 -1.04 -9.11 -4.38
C ALA A 44 0.06 -9.47 -3.39
N ILE A 45 0.63 -8.47 -2.70
CA ILE A 45 1.76 -8.69 -1.81
C ILE A 45 1.73 -7.71 -0.63
N PRO A 46 2.02 -8.17 0.60
CA PRO A 46 2.24 -7.26 1.71
C PRO A 46 3.64 -6.64 1.64
N VAL A 47 3.75 -5.35 1.96
CA VAL A 47 5.04 -4.64 1.95
C VAL A 47 6.04 -5.30 2.89
N PHE A 48 5.63 -5.72 4.07
CA PHE A 48 6.52 -6.35 5.06
C PHE A 48 7.23 -7.61 4.56
N SER A 49 6.70 -8.29 3.54
CA SER A 49 7.31 -9.50 2.97
C SER A 49 8.31 -9.23 1.84
N LEU A 50 8.46 -7.97 1.41
CA LEU A 50 9.44 -7.58 0.40
C LEU A 50 10.84 -7.49 1.02
N ARG A 51 11.42 -8.64 1.37
CA ARG A 51 12.72 -8.70 2.04
C ARG A 51 13.86 -8.53 1.03
N THR A 52 14.71 -7.54 1.28
CA THR A 52 15.92 -7.27 0.48
C THR A 52 17.12 -7.01 1.40
N GLU A 53 18.30 -6.86 0.82
CA GLU A 53 19.52 -6.52 1.57
C GLU A 53 19.47 -5.09 2.14
N ASP A 54 18.62 -4.23 1.57
CA ASP A 54 18.53 -2.82 1.91
C ASP A 54 17.55 -2.55 3.05
N ASP A 55 16.65 -3.50 3.35
CA ASP A 55 15.64 -3.33 4.39
C ASP A 55 16.24 -3.43 5.82
N PHE A 56 15.47 -2.98 6.81
CA PHE A 56 15.86 -3.01 8.22
C PHE A 56 15.00 -4.01 9.00
N GLY A 57 15.15 -5.30 8.68
CA GLY A 57 14.46 -6.41 9.34
C GLY A 57 13.00 -6.62 8.91
N VAL A 58 12.46 -5.76 8.07
CA VAL A 58 11.11 -5.83 7.52
C VAL A 58 11.09 -5.17 6.16
N GLY A 59 10.30 -5.66 5.21
CA GLY A 59 10.16 -5.01 3.90
C GLY A 59 9.68 -3.56 4.03
N GLU A 60 10.22 -2.69 3.20
CA GLU A 60 10.03 -1.24 3.25
C GLU A 60 9.39 -0.71 1.96
N PHE A 61 8.87 0.52 1.99
CA PHE A 61 8.37 1.18 0.77
C PHE A 61 9.45 1.33 -0.29
N TYR A 62 10.73 1.37 0.10
CA TYR A 62 11.84 1.45 -0.83
C TYR A 62 11.97 0.17 -1.67
N ASP A 63 11.63 -0.99 -1.11
CA ASP A 63 11.69 -2.28 -1.79
C ASP A 63 10.62 -2.43 -2.88
N LEU A 64 9.54 -1.66 -2.80
CA LEU A 64 8.54 -1.59 -3.88
C LEU A 64 9.14 -1.22 -5.23
N ARG A 65 10.25 -0.49 -5.28
CA ARG A 65 10.92 -0.15 -6.53
C ARG A 65 11.39 -1.41 -7.26
N LYS A 66 12.06 -2.32 -6.53
CA LYS A 66 12.51 -3.61 -7.07
C LYS A 66 11.30 -4.47 -7.49
N MET A 67 10.23 -4.43 -6.72
CA MET A 67 8.99 -5.16 -7.03
C MET A 67 8.30 -4.61 -8.29
N VAL A 68 8.28 -3.30 -8.48
CA VAL A 68 7.74 -2.66 -9.69
C VAL A 68 8.56 -3.06 -10.92
N ASP A 69 9.88 -3.02 -10.83
CA ASP A 69 10.77 -3.41 -11.91
C ASP A 69 10.57 -4.89 -12.29
N TRP A 70 10.43 -5.76 -11.29
CA TRP A 70 10.13 -7.17 -11.51
C TRP A 70 8.77 -7.38 -12.17
N ALA A 71 7.73 -6.70 -11.70
CA ALA A 71 6.39 -6.78 -12.27
C ALA A 71 6.38 -6.35 -13.74
N ALA A 72 7.06 -5.23 -14.05
CA ALA A 72 7.22 -4.76 -15.43
C ALA A 72 7.96 -5.78 -16.29
N ALA A 73 9.06 -6.35 -15.80
CA ALA A 73 9.86 -7.35 -16.52
C ALA A 73 9.08 -8.65 -16.79
N THR A 74 8.11 -8.98 -15.94
CA THR A 74 7.24 -10.16 -16.09
C THR A 74 5.90 -9.89 -16.79
N GLY A 75 5.73 -8.67 -17.32
CA GLY A 75 4.52 -8.28 -18.07
C GLY A 75 3.26 -8.09 -17.20
N GLN A 76 3.43 -7.89 -15.90
CA GLN A 76 2.33 -7.59 -15.01
C GLN A 76 1.94 -6.11 -15.08
N SER A 77 0.65 -5.85 -14.94
CA SER A 77 0.07 -4.50 -15.04
C SER A 77 -0.44 -3.97 -13.71
N ILE A 78 -0.54 -4.81 -12.70
CA ILE A 78 -1.09 -4.47 -11.38
C ILE A 78 -0.18 -5.00 -10.27
N LEU A 79 0.10 -4.16 -9.29
CA LEU A 79 0.56 -4.56 -7.96
C LEU A 79 -0.49 -4.15 -6.93
N GLN A 80 -1.07 -5.12 -6.25
CA GLN A 80 -1.98 -4.87 -5.13
C GLN A 80 -1.20 -4.97 -3.83
N LEU A 81 -1.10 -3.86 -3.10
CA LEU A 81 -0.53 -3.88 -1.76
C LEU A 81 -1.60 -4.26 -0.75
N LEU A 82 -1.25 -5.13 0.20
CA LEU A 82 -2.07 -5.33 1.38
C LEU A 82 -2.00 -4.10 2.28
N PRO A 83 -2.85 -3.98 3.34
CA PRO A 83 -2.92 -2.76 4.13
C PRO A 83 -1.55 -2.30 4.64
N ILE A 84 -1.30 -1.02 4.51
CA ILE A 84 -0.03 -0.35 4.86
C ILE A 84 -0.20 0.74 5.92
N ASN A 85 -1.40 0.84 6.46
CA ASN A 85 -1.75 1.86 7.43
C ASN A 85 -1.19 1.51 8.82
N ASP A 86 -1.07 2.54 9.65
CA ASP A 86 -0.53 2.42 11.00
C ASP A 86 -1.47 1.63 11.92
N THR A 87 -0.95 0.56 12.50
CA THR A 87 -1.63 -0.33 13.44
C THR A 87 -1.06 -0.24 14.86
N THR A 88 -0.15 0.70 15.11
CA THR A 88 0.56 0.81 16.38
C THR A 88 -0.38 1.21 17.53
N MET A 89 -0.61 0.32 18.47
CA MET A 89 -1.42 0.56 19.67
C MET A 89 -0.70 0.18 20.96
N LEU A 90 -0.20 -1.04 21.04
CA LEU A 90 0.36 -1.64 22.25
C LEU A 90 1.88 -1.69 22.26
N HIS A 91 2.52 -1.41 21.13
CA HIS A 91 3.97 -1.59 20.90
C HIS A 91 4.44 -3.03 21.12
N THR A 92 3.53 -3.98 20.90
CA THR A 92 3.79 -5.42 20.95
C THR A 92 3.65 -6.04 19.56
N TRP A 93 3.95 -7.31 19.47
CA TRP A 93 3.80 -8.07 18.25
C TRP A 93 2.35 -8.12 17.72
N GLU A 94 1.35 -7.88 18.57
CA GLU A 94 -0.07 -7.81 18.19
C GLU A 94 -0.35 -6.69 17.17
N ASP A 95 0.45 -5.63 17.20
CA ASP A 95 0.38 -4.52 16.25
C ASP A 95 0.82 -4.92 14.83
N SER A 96 1.38 -6.13 14.64
CA SER A 96 1.79 -6.63 13.32
C SER A 96 0.62 -6.98 12.41
N TYR A 97 -0.60 -7.11 12.95
CA TYR A 97 -1.78 -7.45 12.17
C TYR A 97 -2.27 -6.26 11.32
N PRO A 98 -2.17 -6.34 9.98
CA PRO A 98 -2.32 -5.17 9.12
C PRO A 98 -3.77 -4.71 8.92
N TYR A 99 -4.75 -5.52 9.35
CA TYR A 99 -6.18 -5.26 9.11
C TYR A 99 -6.89 -4.53 10.26
N ASN A 100 -6.14 -4.04 11.25
CA ASN A 100 -6.69 -3.26 12.37
C ASN A 100 -6.01 -1.89 12.47
N PRO A 101 -6.10 -1.01 11.45
CA PRO A 101 -5.42 0.26 11.44
C PRO A 101 -6.09 1.28 12.37
N ASN A 102 -5.26 2.12 12.99
CA ASN A 102 -5.71 3.27 13.80
C ASN A 102 -6.29 4.39 12.95
N SER A 103 -5.86 4.47 11.68
CA SER A 103 -6.24 5.52 10.76
C SER A 103 -6.20 5.01 9.32
N THR A 104 -7.14 5.46 8.50
CA THR A 104 -7.15 5.21 7.06
C THR A 104 -6.16 6.07 6.28
N PHE A 105 -5.57 7.08 6.92
CA PHE A 105 -4.64 8.04 6.29
C PHE A 105 -3.20 7.86 6.73
N ALA A 106 -2.96 7.49 8.00
CA ALA A 106 -1.61 7.34 8.53
C ALA A 106 -0.96 6.06 8.00
N LEU A 107 0.21 6.18 7.40
CA LEU A 107 1.02 5.04 6.98
C LEU A 107 1.87 4.53 8.15
N HIS A 108 2.08 3.21 8.21
CA HIS A 108 2.84 2.60 9.28
C HIS A 108 4.33 2.98 9.19
N PRO A 109 4.93 3.56 10.25
CA PRO A 109 6.34 3.98 10.24
C PRO A 109 7.33 2.84 9.99
N GLN A 110 6.97 1.60 10.29
CA GLN A 110 7.84 0.45 10.05
C GLN A 110 8.26 0.30 8.58
N PHE A 111 7.45 0.80 7.63
CA PHE A 111 7.76 0.71 6.20
C PHE A 111 8.66 1.84 5.69
N LEU A 112 9.06 2.78 6.55
CA LEU A 112 9.98 3.85 6.16
C LEU A 112 11.39 3.29 5.95
N HIS A 113 12.01 3.70 4.85
CA HIS A 113 13.43 3.44 4.59
C HIS A 113 14.27 4.46 5.38
N LEU A 114 14.93 4.00 6.43
CA LEU A 114 15.62 4.85 7.39
C LEU A 114 16.68 5.78 6.78
N PRO A 115 17.53 5.32 5.82
CA PRO A 115 18.49 6.21 5.16
C PRO A 115 17.84 7.35 4.38
N ALA A 116 16.69 7.11 3.74
CA ALA A 116 15.99 8.12 2.95
C ALA A 116 15.41 9.27 3.80
N VAL A 117 15.21 9.03 5.09
CA VAL A 117 14.72 10.04 6.05
C VAL A 117 15.83 10.64 6.92
N GLY A 118 17.10 10.41 6.55
CA GLY A 118 18.24 11.04 7.18
C GLY A 118 18.87 10.28 8.35
N VAL A 119 18.52 9.01 8.53
CA VAL A 119 19.26 8.13 9.45
C VAL A 119 20.61 7.79 8.84
N LYS A 120 21.68 7.93 9.65
CA LYS A 120 23.04 7.66 9.20
C LYS A 120 23.28 6.15 9.14
N VAL A 121 23.83 5.70 8.01
CA VAL A 121 24.29 4.32 7.82
C VAL A 121 25.73 4.20 8.30
N ASP A 122 25.90 3.96 9.59
CA ASP A 122 27.21 3.68 10.21
C ASP A 122 27.34 2.18 10.56
N ASP A 123 28.43 1.83 11.22
CA ASP A 123 28.73 0.42 11.53
C ASP A 123 27.71 -0.16 12.52
N GLU A 124 27.18 0.66 13.45
CA GLU A 124 26.13 0.24 14.37
C GLU A 124 24.84 -0.06 13.61
N TYR A 125 24.44 0.83 12.69
CA TYR A 125 23.28 0.60 11.82
C TYR A 125 23.41 -0.70 11.02
N LYS A 126 24.57 -0.92 10.38
CA LYS A 126 24.83 -2.12 9.55
C LYS A 126 24.81 -3.40 10.38
N ALA A 127 25.34 -3.36 11.60
CA ALA A 127 25.33 -4.52 12.50
C ALA A 127 23.89 -4.90 12.88
N LEU A 128 23.07 -3.92 13.27
CA LEU A 128 21.66 -4.13 13.60
C LEU A 128 20.87 -4.62 12.39
N GLN A 129 21.09 -4.02 11.22
CA GLN A 129 20.45 -4.43 9.96
C GLN A 129 20.78 -5.89 9.63
N ALA A 130 22.06 -6.27 9.68
CA ALA A 130 22.49 -7.64 9.39
C ALA A 130 21.89 -8.66 10.37
N GLU A 131 21.84 -8.30 11.67
CA GLU A 131 21.24 -9.15 12.70
C GLU A 131 19.74 -9.35 12.45
N LEU A 132 18.99 -8.27 12.22
CA LEU A 132 17.54 -8.34 11.98
C LEU A 132 17.22 -9.10 10.68
N ASN A 133 18.03 -8.89 9.64
CA ASN A 133 17.82 -9.55 8.35
C ASN A 133 18.18 -11.03 8.36
N ALA A 134 18.99 -11.49 9.32
CA ALA A 134 19.32 -12.90 9.50
C ALA A 134 18.25 -13.72 10.23
N LEU A 135 17.23 -13.08 10.80
CA LEU A 135 16.14 -13.76 11.48
C LEU A 135 15.24 -14.51 10.49
N GLU A 136 14.83 -15.73 10.84
CA GLU A 136 13.86 -16.51 10.05
C GLU A 136 12.46 -15.88 10.02
N GLN A 137 12.11 -15.17 11.08
CA GLN A 137 10.84 -14.46 11.21
C GLN A 137 11.10 -12.99 11.57
N ILE A 138 10.20 -12.12 11.12
CA ILE A 138 10.29 -10.70 11.44
C ILE A 138 10.02 -10.51 12.94
N ASP A 139 10.98 -9.93 13.64
CA ASP A 139 10.80 -9.45 15.01
C ASP A 139 10.17 -8.05 14.99
N TYR A 140 8.85 -7.99 14.88
CA TYR A 140 8.10 -6.75 14.76
C TYR A 140 8.31 -5.79 15.92
N GLU A 141 8.37 -6.29 17.15
CA GLU A 141 8.59 -5.44 18.32
C GLU A 141 9.96 -4.77 18.27
N ARG A 142 10.99 -5.56 18.01
CA ARG A 142 12.35 -5.06 17.95
C ARG A 142 12.56 -4.10 16.77
N VAL A 143 12.05 -4.45 15.58
CA VAL A 143 12.11 -3.59 14.40
C VAL A 143 11.44 -2.26 14.66
N ASN A 144 10.20 -2.25 15.17
CA ASN A 144 9.46 -1.03 15.43
C ASN A 144 10.13 -0.16 16.50
N ASN A 145 10.60 -0.74 17.59
CA ASN A 145 11.29 -0.02 18.66
C ASN A 145 12.58 0.64 18.15
N LEU A 146 13.42 -0.11 17.43
CA LEU A 146 14.67 0.41 16.87
C LEU A 146 14.41 1.48 15.80
N LYS A 147 13.48 1.26 14.89
CA LYS A 147 13.11 2.26 13.87
C LYS A 147 12.60 3.55 14.51
N ASN A 148 11.71 3.46 15.49
CA ASN A 148 11.19 4.62 16.20
C ASN A 148 12.30 5.39 16.93
N GLU A 149 13.24 4.71 17.56
CA GLU A 149 14.40 5.36 18.22
C GLU A 149 15.27 6.09 17.19
N LEU A 150 15.63 5.44 16.09
CA LEU A 150 16.45 6.02 15.04
C LEU A 150 15.75 7.19 14.33
N LEU A 151 14.46 7.07 14.06
CA LEU A 151 13.64 8.14 13.49
C LEU A 151 13.55 9.35 14.40
N ARG A 152 13.35 9.16 15.71
CA ARG A 152 13.34 10.26 16.70
C ARG A 152 14.69 10.99 16.74
N LYS A 153 15.81 10.24 16.74
CA LYS A 153 17.15 10.80 16.68
C LYS A 153 17.39 11.60 15.39
N ALA A 154 16.98 11.07 14.24
CA ALA A 154 17.09 11.74 12.96
C ALA A 154 16.22 13.00 12.89
N PHE A 155 14.97 12.92 13.34
CA PHE A 155 14.05 14.05 13.40
C PHE A 155 14.60 15.20 14.27
N ALA A 156 15.07 14.91 15.46
CA ALA A 156 15.65 15.93 16.36
C ALA A 156 16.79 16.71 15.70
N LYS A 157 17.59 16.05 14.83
CA LYS A 157 18.71 16.69 14.12
C LYS A 157 18.26 17.47 12.88
N THR A 158 17.22 17.00 12.19
CA THR A 158 16.86 17.50 10.86
C THR A 158 15.65 18.43 10.86
N PHE A 159 14.81 18.40 11.90
CA PHE A 159 13.52 19.09 11.94
C PHE A 159 13.64 20.60 11.70
N LYS A 160 14.60 21.28 12.32
CA LYS A 160 14.80 22.73 12.14
C LYS A 160 15.05 23.10 10.68
N LYS A 161 15.81 22.27 9.94
CA LYS A 161 16.07 22.47 8.52
C LYS A 161 14.88 22.09 7.67
N LEU A 162 14.23 20.98 8.01
CA LEU A 162 13.05 20.47 7.31
C LEU A 162 11.89 21.45 7.39
N SER A 163 11.56 21.93 8.59
CA SER A 163 10.45 22.86 8.84
C SER A 163 10.60 24.21 8.13
N ALA A 164 11.82 24.60 7.78
CA ALA A 164 12.09 25.80 6.99
C ALA A 164 11.93 25.62 5.49
N THR A 165 11.68 24.37 5.00
CA THR A 165 11.52 24.12 3.56
C THR A 165 10.12 24.51 3.07
N GLU A 166 10.06 25.04 1.85
CA GLU A 166 8.77 25.37 1.20
C GLU A 166 7.85 24.13 1.11
N LYS A 167 8.43 22.96 0.87
CA LYS A 167 7.70 21.68 0.78
C LYS A 167 7.01 21.35 2.11
N TYR A 168 7.68 21.55 3.23
CA TYR A 168 7.10 21.33 4.55
C TYR A 168 6.00 22.35 4.85
N GLN A 169 6.25 23.63 4.55
CA GLN A 169 5.29 24.71 4.78
C GLN A 169 4.00 24.55 3.95
N LYS A 170 4.07 23.91 2.79
CA LYS A 170 2.89 23.59 1.98
C LYS A 170 2.15 22.35 2.46
N PHE A 171 2.81 21.50 3.24
CA PHE A 171 2.23 20.26 3.77
C PHE A 171 1.43 20.51 5.06
N VAL A 172 1.87 21.47 5.90
CA VAL A 172 1.24 21.86 7.16
C VAL A 172 0.19 22.94 6.93
#